data_82060de7c8219a7e8ca3a54181cc2019
#
_entry.id   82060de7c8219a7e8ca3a54181cc2019
#
_cell.length_a   1.000
_cell.length_b   1.000
_cell.length_c   1.000
_cell.angle_alpha   90.00
_cell.angle_beta   90.00
_cell.angle_gamma   90.00
#
_symmetry.space_group_name_H-M   'P 1'
#
loop_
_entity.id
_entity.type
_entity.pdbx_description
1 polymer ?
#
loop_
_entity_poly.entity_id
_entity_poly.type
_entity_poly.pdbx_seq_one_letter_code
_entity_poly.pdbx_strand_id
1 'polypeptide(L)'
;MRQDEADLVFKRARVRASDEAWLSKNQFEFTHWDPAYGQTSEEIWQSVANDPSLAVVSAGIIREEDGWGPPRGDNVFQITGIEPDEKGEISGVDITLRPPVGQATSDRLVTRKVVGVLDEFADYFENNQGSSNDIYMHYSVLEELSEKTVPFTDYKFRITDPSRADELTRLLETAFIDNGMTAKSTSESIEQEQAQTNAFNQLFQGFMGLGLLVGVAALGVIAFRAVVERRQSIGMMRAIGYRARMVQLQFLMESGVVAILGSLIGIGLGTLIAWNIFKNISQESAGVTFSIPIVNVAAIVLVAVVFSLLNTMLPARQASGIKPSEALRYE
;
A
#
# COMPACT_ATOMS: atom_id res chain seq x y z
N MET A 1 -5.57 -37.36 -9.25
CA MET A 1 -5.75 -38.28 -8.11
C MET A 1 -7.05 -37.82 -7.46
N ARG A 2 -8.15 -38.62 -7.51
CA ARG A 2 -9.37 -38.26 -6.77
C ARG A 2 -9.07 -38.42 -5.28
N GLN A 3 -9.07 -37.34 -4.52
CA GLN A 3 -9.11 -37.41 -3.06
C GLN A 3 -10.49 -37.99 -2.69
N ASP A 4 -10.49 -38.97 -1.80
CA ASP A 4 -11.74 -39.53 -1.23
C ASP A 4 -12.50 -38.38 -0.53
N GLU A 5 -13.82 -38.32 -0.72
CA GLU A 5 -14.69 -37.27 -0.14
C GLU A 5 -14.59 -37.16 1.40
N ALA A 6 -14.06 -38.20 2.05
CA ALA A 6 -13.88 -38.26 3.51
C ALA A 6 -12.72 -37.39 4.06
N ASP A 7 -11.79 -36.96 3.20
CA ASP A 7 -10.58 -36.20 3.61
C ASP A 7 -10.62 -34.69 3.22
N LEU A 8 -11.77 -34.21 2.73
CA LEU A 8 -11.89 -32.80 2.34
C LEU A 8 -12.03 -31.90 3.58
N VAL A 9 -11.01 -31.05 3.81
CA VAL A 9 -11.05 -30.00 4.82
C VAL A 9 -11.66 -28.75 4.21
N PHE A 10 -12.92 -28.44 4.56
CA PHE A 10 -13.60 -27.24 4.09
C PHE A 10 -13.20 -26.01 4.90
N LYS A 11 -12.81 -24.96 4.20
CA LYS A 11 -12.48 -23.66 4.76
C LYS A 11 -13.49 -22.61 4.31
N ARG A 12 -13.57 -21.49 5.01
CA ARG A 12 -14.48 -20.41 4.65
C ARG A 12 -13.95 -19.62 3.45
N ALA A 13 -14.81 -19.44 2.44
CA ALA A 13 -14.61 -18.55 1.33
C ALA A 13 -15.85 -17.67 1.14
N ARG A 14 -15.67 -16.49 0.57
CA ARG A 14 -16.79 -15.63 0.16
C ARG A 14 -17.08 -15.89 -1.30
N VAL A 15 -18.31 -16.25 -1.60
CA VAL A 15 -18.79 -16.44 -2.97
C VAL A 15 -19.57 -15.21 -3.39
N ARG A 16 -19.17 -14.61 -4.51
CA ARG A 16 -19.90 -13.54 -5.19
C ARG A 16 -20.56 -14.12 -6.42
N ALA A 17 -21.82 -14.40 -6.27
CA ALA A 17 -22.63 -14.86 -7.35
C ALA A 17 -23.20 -13.66 -8.12
N SER A 18 -22.79 -13.51 -9.37
CA SER A 18 -23.11 -12.35 -10.22
C SER A 18 -23.94 -12.76 -11.43
N ASP A 19 -24.76 -11.84 -11.92
CA ASP A 19 -25.54 -12.06 -13.14
C ASP A 19 -24.68 -11.92 -14.40
N GLU A 20 -25.20 -12.39 -15.53
CA GLU A 20 -24.53 -12.32 -16.84
C GLU A 20 -24.16 -10.88 -17.22
N ALA A 21 -25.01 -9.90 -16.85
CA ALA A 21 -24.80 -8.51 -17.20
C ALA A 21 -23.60 -7.93 -16.47
N TRP A 22 -23.39 -8.30 -15.20
CA TRP A 22 -22.23 -7.89 -14.43
C TRP A 22 -20.97 -8.62 -14.91
N LEU A 23 -21.04 -9.95 -15.06
CA LEU A 23 -19.90 -10.77 -15.49
C LEU A 23 -19.37 -10.33 -16.85
N SER A 24 -20.26 -10.03 -17.82
CA SER A 24 -19.86 -9.64 -19.17
C SER A 24 -19.42 -8.19 -19.34
N LYS A 25 -19.75 -7.29 -18.39
CA LYS A 25 -19.48 -5.85 -18.49
C LYS A 25 -18.45 -5.33 -17.51
N ASN A 26 -18.00 -6.17 -16.59
CA ASN A 26 -16.96 -5.74 -15.66
C ASN A 26 -15.61 -5.59 -16.39
N GLN A 27 -14.71 -4.81 -15.79
CA GLN A 27 -13.42 -4.44 -16.40
C GLN A 27 -12.24 -4.89 -15.53
N PHE A 28 -12.47 -5.86 -14.65
CA PHE A 28 -11.38 -6.37 -13.83
C PHE A 28 -10.39 -7.16 -14.69
N GLU A 29 -9.13 -6.85 -14.50
CA GLU A 29 -8.02 -7.50 -15.20
C GLU A 29 -7.56 -8.75 -14.45
N PHE A 30 -6.97 -9.67 -15.20
CA PHE A 30 -6.42 -10.91 -14.67
C PHE A 30 -4.91 -10.85 -14.63
N THR A 31 -4.34 -11.30 -13.53
CA THR A 31 -2.91 -11.57 -13.43
C THR A 31 -2.57 -12.92 -14.06
N HIS A 32 -3.44 -13.93 -13.88
CA HIS A 32 -3.27 -15.27 -14.42
C HIS A 32 -4.59 -15.78 -14.98
N TRP A 33 -4.52 -16.51 -16.11
CA TRP A 33 -5.71 -17.07 -16.77
C TRP A 33 -5.43 -18.35 -17.50
N ASP A 34 -6.47 -19.16 -17.73
CA ASP A 34 -6.42 -20.35 -18.57
C ASP A 34 -6.73 -19.95 -20.03
N PRO A 35 -5.74 -20.06 -20.95
CA PRO A 35 -5.89 -19.64 -22.34
C PRO A 35 -6.93 -20.45 -23.15
N ALA A 36 -7.39 -21.58 -22.61
CA ALA A 36 -8.47 -22.36 -23.22
C ALA A 36 -9.81 -21.63 -23.19
N TYR A 37 -9.99 -20.63 -22.29
CA TYR A 37 -11.23 -19.89 -22.11
C TYR A 37 -11.18 -18.46 -22.64
N GLY A 38 -10.03 -17.95 -23.03
CA GLY A 38 -9.84 -16.63 -23.62
C GLY A 38 -8.40 -16.15 -23.58
N GLN A 39 -8.08 -15.16 -24.42
CA GLN A 39 -6.76 -14.52 -24.48
C GLN A 39 -6.76 -13.12 -23.87
N THR A 40 -7.93 -12.57 -23.62
CA THR A 40 -8.14 -11.26 -23.03
C THR A 40 -9.05 -11.35 -21.82
N SER A 41 -8.95 -10.40 -20.91
CA SER A 41 -9.81 -10.34 -19.71
C SER A 41 -11.31 -10.32 -20.09
N GLU A 42 -11.65 -9.62 -21.16
CA GLU A 42 -13.03 -9.56 -21.65
C GLU A 42 -13.54 -10.94 -22.12
N GLU A 43 -12.73 -11.70 -22.88
CA GLU A 43 -13.11 -13.04 -23.36
C GLU A 43 -13.28 -14.03 -22.21
N ILE A 44 -12.43 -13.97 -21.20
CA ILE A 44 -12.53 -14.84 -20.01
C ILE A 44 -13.81 -14.52 -19.22
N TRP A 45 -14.12 -13.24 -19.00
CA TRP A 45 -15.36 -12.84 -18.33
C TRP A 45 -16.60 -13.26 -19.14
N GLN A 46 -16.56 -13.17 -20.46
CA GLN A 46 -17.60 -13.68 -21.34
C GLN A 46 -17.78 -15.19 -21.20
N SER A 47 -16.68 -15.93 -21.10
CA SER A 47 -16.72 -17.39 -20.89
C SER A 47 -17.36 -17.72 -19.54
N VAL A 48 -17.02 -17.02 -18.47
CA VAL A 48 -17.63 -17.20 -17.14
C VAL A 48 -19.11 -16.81 -17.11
N ALA A 49 -19.51 -15.77 -17.86
CA ALA A 49 -20.89 -15.37 -17.98
C ALA A 49 -21.76 -16.42 -18.72
N ASN A 50 -21.18 -17.08 -19.71
CA ASN A 50 -21.88 -18.07 -20.55
C ASN A 50 -21.85 -19.51 -19.98
N ASP A 51 -20.86 -19.83 -19.15
CA ASP A 51 -20.71 -21.18 -18.57
C ASP A 51 -20.72 -21.12 -17.04
N PRO A 52 -21.83 -21.51 -16.40
CA PRO A 52 -21.94 -21.53 -14.94
C PRO A 52 -20.99 -22.49 -14.23
N SER A 53 -20.33 -23.41 -14.93
CA SER A 53 -19.34 -24.32 -14.35
C SER A 53 -17.99 -23.65 -14.05
N LEU A 54 -17.79 -22.42 -14.54
CA LEU A 54 -16.55 -21.67 -14.38
C LEU A 54 -16.60 -20.72 -13.19
N ALA A 55 -15.41 -20.42 -12.67
CA ALA A 55 -15.20 -19.48 -11.58
C ALA A 55 -13.93 -18.67 -11.80
N VAL A 56 -13.90 -17.48 -11.19
CA VAL A 56 -12.74 -16.61 -11.11
C VAL A 56 -12.45 -16.33 -9.65
N VAL A 57 -11.21 -16.20 -9.26
CA VAL A 57 -10.80 -15.95 -7.87
C VAL A 57 -9.98 -14.68 -7.75
N SER A 58 -10.12 -14.00 -6.61
CA SER A 58 -9.24 -12.89 -6.27
C SER A 58 -7.82 -13.40 -5.99
N ALA A 59 -6.81 -12.60 -6.27
CA ALA A 59 -5.40 -12.92 -6.00
C ALA A 59 -5.15 -13.39 -4.57
N GLY A 60 -5.88 -12.83 -3.61
CA GLY A 60 -5.77 -13.18 -2.21
C GLY A 60 -6.10 -14.63 -1.84
N ILE A 61 -6.74 -15.41 -2.73
CA ILE A 61 -7.04 -16.84 -2.50
C ILE A 61 -5.84 -17.72 -2.85
N ILE A 62 -4.90 -17.24 -3.68
CA ILE A 62 -3.73 -18.02 -4.05
C ILE A 62 -2.72 -17.96 -2.90
N ARG A 63 -2.17 -19.12 -2.57
CA ARG A 63 -1.10 -19.19 -1.58
C ARG A 63 0.23 -18.96 -2.25
N GLU A 64 0.86 -17.83 -1.95
CA GLU A 64 2.28 -17.61 -2.21
C GLU A 64 3.11 -18.11 -1.02
N GLU A 65 4.13 -18.92 -1.28
CA GLU A 65 4.99 -19.48 -0.23
C GLU A 65 5.85 -18.40 0.46
N ASP A 66 6.13 -17.27 -0.19
CA ASP A 66 7.03 -16.21 0.26
C ASP A 66 6.37 -14.81 0.37
N GLY A 67 5.05 -14.72 0.36
CA GLY A 67 4.31 -13.45 0.41
C GLY A 67 4.57 -12.65 1.70
N TRP A 68 4.85 -11.34 1.56
CA TRP A 68 5.05 -10.40 2.66
C TRP A 68 3.70 -9.96 3.22
N GLY A 69 3.23 -10.63 4.25
CA GLY A 69 1.99 -10.30 4.95
C GLY A 69 1.88 -11.04 6.27
N PRO A 70 0.96 -10.63 7.16
CA PRO A 70 0.70 -11.41 8.36
C PRO A 70 0.24 -12.81 7.96
N PRO A 71 0.69 -13.86 8.67
CA PRO A 71 0.26 -15.23 8.37
C PRO A 71 -1.26 -15.28 8.43
N ARG A 72 -1.88 -15.67 7.30
CA ARG A 72 -3.33 -15.82 7.24
C ARG A 72 -3.71 -17.01 8.11
N GLY A 73 -4.78 -16.85 8.89
CA GLY A 73 -5.21 -17.89 9.82
C GLY A 73 -5.55 -19.20 9.08
N ASP A 74 -5.33 -20.33 9.72
CA ASP A 74 -5.55 -21.69 9.17
C ASP A 74 -6.98 -21.96 8.64
N ASN A 75 -7.93 -21.07 8.97
CA ASN A 75 -9.34 -21.19 8.59
C ASN A 75 -9.70 -20.46 7.28
N VAL A 76 -8.74 -19.78 6.63
CA VAL A 76 -8.98 -19.07 5.36
C VAL A 76 -8.78 -20.04 4.21
N PHE A 77 -9.72 -20.02 3.25
CA PHE A 77 -9.61 -20.81 2.03
C PHE A 77 -8.45 -20.28 1.17
N GLN A 78 -7.59 -21.17 0.75
CA GLN A 78 -6.49 -20.90 -0.15
C GLN A 78 -6.36 -22.03 -1.16
N ILE A 79 -6.12 -21.68 -2.40
CA ILE A 79 -5.86 -22.61 -3.48
C ILE A 79 -4.34 -22.83 -3.59
N THR A 80 -3.94 -24.09 -3.58
CA THR A 80 -2.55 -24.51 -3.82
C THR A 80 -2.47 -25.21 -5.18
N GLY A 81 -1.31 -25.11 -5.86
CA GLY A 81 -1.09 -25.80 -7.14
C GLY A 81 -1.53 -25.01 -8.38
N ILE A 82 -1.80 -23.70 -8.23
CA ILE A 82 -1.84 -22.79 -9.36
C ILE A 82 -0.40 -22.30 -9.57
N GLU A 83 0.29 -22.88 -10.54
CA GLU A 83 1.64 -22.49 -10.95
C GLU A 83 1.52 -21.84 -12.33
N PRO A 84 1.57 -20.50 -12.42
CA PRO A 84 1.56 -19.82 -13.70
C PRO A 84 2.87 -20.11 -14.46
N ASP A 85 2.78 -20.22 -15.77
CA ASP A 85 3.94 -20.29 -16.65
C ASP A 85 4.63 -18.92 -16.79
N GLU A 86 5.69 -18.86 -17.62
CA GLU A 86 6.44 -17.61 -17.90
C GLU A 86 5.58 -16.49 -18.51
N LYS A 87 4.39 -16.82 -19.04
CA LYS A 87 3.44 -15.88 -19.63
C LYS A 87 2.28 -15.51 -18.69
N GLY A 88 2.23 -16.11 -17.50
CA GLY A 88 1.11 -15.95 -16.58
C GLY A 88 -0.08 -16.87 -16.89
N GLU A 89 0.05 -17.80 -17.84
CA GLU A 89 -1.00 -18.76 -18.16
C GLU A 89 -1.08 -19.86 -17.11
N ILE A 90 -2.30 -20.25 -16.73
CA ILE A 90 -2.56 -21.32 -15.77
C ILE A 90 -3.39 -22.43 -16.40
N SER A 91 -3.31 -23.62 -15.82
CA SER A 91 -4.26 -24.68 -16.10
C SER A 91 -5.40 -24.61 -15.06
N GLY A 92 -6.63 -24.55 -15.52
CA GLY A 92 -7.79 -24.40 -14.62
C GLY A 92 -7.85 -25.48 -13.54
N VAL A 93 -8.13 -25.05 -12.30
CA VAL A 93 -8.16 -25.91 -11.11
C VAL A 93 -9.60 -26.06 -10.62
N ASP A 94 -10.00 -27.29 -10.30
CA ASP A 94 -11.34 -27.56 -9.79
C ASP A 94 -11.42 -27.27 -8.28
N ILE A 95 -12.41 -26.48 -7.89
CA ILE A 95 -12.76 -26.19 -6.51
C ILE A 95 -14.11 -26.78 -6.17
N THR A 96 -14.26 -27.33 -4.97
CA THR A 96 -15.52 -27.88 -4.48
C THR A 96 -16.07 -26.99 -3.36
N LEU A 97 -17.31 -26.57 -3.54
CA LEU A 97 -18.04 -25.69 -2.63
C LEU A 97 -19.09 -26.49 -1.87
N ARG A 98 -19.30 -26.11 -0.61
CA ARG A 98 -20.34 -26.65 0.26
C ARG A 98 -21.15 -25.52 0.88
N PRO A 99 -22.45 -25.65 1.04
CA PRO A 99 -23.27 -24.68 1.75
C PRO A 99 -22.74 -24.39 3.16
N PRO A 100 -22.96 -23.19 3.71
CA PRO A 100 -22.59 -22.85 5.08
C PRO A 100 -23.28 -23.78 6.08
N VAL A 101 -22.56 -24.19 7.13
CA VAL A 101 -23.12 -25.04 8.21
C VAL A 101 -24.32 -24.34 8.85
N GLY A 102 -25.47 -25.01 8.88
CA GLY A 102 -26.72 -24.49 9.45
C GLY A 102 -27.65 -23.78 8.45
N GLN A 103 -27.28 -23.66 7.19
CA GLN A 103 -28.13 -23.08 6.13
C GLN A 103 -28.58 -24.09 5.08
N ALA A 104 -28.00 -25.28 5.08
CA ALA A 104 -28.32 -26.30 4.11
C ALA A 104 -29.14 -27.42 4.72
N THR A 105 -30.12 -27.91 3.95
CA THR A 105 -30.89 -29.12 4.19
C THR A 105 -30.24 -30.35 3.53
N SER A 106 -29.21 -30.15 2.71
CA SER A 106 -28.48 -31.22 2.01
C SER A 106 -26.98 -30.96 1.97
N ASP A 107 -26.17 -32.05 2.11
CA ASP A 107 -24.72 -32.06 1.89
C ASP A 107 -24.36 -31.98 0.39
N ARG A 108 -24.98 -31.05 -0.35
CA ARG A 108 -24.78 -30.92 -1.77
C ARG A 108 -23.43 -30.27 -2.03
N LEU A 109 -22.56 -30.96 -2.73
CA LEU A 109 -21.26 -30.46 -3.18
C LEU A 109 -21.40 -29.92 -4.60
N VAL A 110 -20.88 -28.74 -4.83
CA VAL A 110 -20.86 -28.07 -6.14
C VAL A 110 -19.44 -27.86 -6.56
N THR A 111 -19.06 -28.38 -7.72
CA THR A 111 -17.70 -28.22 -8.25
C THR A 111 -17.69 -27.15 -9.32
N ARG A 112 -16.69 -26.26 -9.29
CA ARG A 112 -16.44 -25.20 -10.27
C ARG A 112 -14.98 -25.19 -10.67
N LYS A 113 -14.73 -24.89 -11.94
CA LYS A 113 -13.38 -24.75 -12.46
C LYS A 113 -12.93 -23.30 -12.40
N VAL A 114 -11.85 -23.04 -11.70
CA VAL A 114 -11.20 -21.72 -11.65
C VAL A 114 -10.40 -21.53 -12.92
N VAL A 115 -10.77 -20.52 -13.72
CA VAL A 115 -10.17 -20.24 -15.03
C VAL A 115 -9.40 -18.92 -15.06
N GLY A 116 -9.47 -18.13 -13.99
CA GLY A 116 -8.76 -16.86 -13.91
C GLY A 116 -8.53 -16.42 -12.47
N VAL A 117 -7.46 -15.66 -12.30
CA VAL A 117 -7.04 -15.02 -11.06
C VAL A 117 -7.01 -13.53 -11.31
N LEU A 118 -7.77 -12.77 -10.55
CA LEU A 118 -7.84 -11.32 -10.68
C LEU A 118 -6.53 -10.67 -10.25
N ASP A 119 -6.25 -9.50 -10.80
CA ASP A 119 -5.24 -8.60 -10.26
C ASP A 119 -5.56 -8.25 -8.80
N GLU A 120 -4.53 -8.09 -7.97
CA GLU A 120 -4.68 -7.89 -6.52
C GLU A 120 -5.54 -6.66 -6.19
N PHE A 121 -5.50 -5.63 -7.02
CA PHE A 121 -6.25 -4.39 -6.84
C PHE A 121 -7.55 -4.34 -7.64
N ALA A 122 -7.84 -5.33 -8.48
CA ALA A 122 -9.00 -5.29 -9.37
C ALA A 122 -10.31 -5.10 -8.60
N ASP A 123 -10.43 -5.75 -7.45
CA ASP A 123 -11.62 -5.71 -6.60
C ASP A 123 -11.42 -4.98 -5.26
N TYR A 124 -10.27 -4.32 -5.07
CA TYR A 124 -9.91 -3.61 -3.84
C TYR A 124 -10.96 -2.60 -3.41
N PHE A 125 -11.41 -1.76 -4.33
CA PHE A 125 -12.40 -0.72 -4.05
C PHE A 125 -13.83 -1.25 -3.88
N GLU A 126 -14.12 -2.44 -4.36
CA GLU A 126 -15.43 -3.06 -4.17
C GLU A 126 -15.62 -3.63 -2.76
N ASN A 127 -14.54 -3.98 -2.09
CA ASN A 127 -14.58 -4.74 -0.84
C ASN A 127 -14.36 -3.94 0.42
N ASN A 128 -13.90 -2.70 0.32
CA ASN A 128 -13.65 -1.78 1.46
C ASN A 128 -12.78 -2.38 2.61
N GLN A 129 -12.05 -3.47 2.38
CA GLN A 129 -11.28 -4.18 3.41
C GLN A 129 -9.94 -4.80 2.96
N GLY A 130 -9.37 -4.35 1.84
CA GLY A 130 -8.10 -4.93 1.36
C GLY A 130 -8.27 -6.33 0.77
N SER A 131 -7.19 -7.01 0.44
CA SER A 131 -7.16 -8.22 -0.38
C SER A 131 -8.37 -9.13 -0.16
N SER A 132 -9.22 -9.25 -1.16
CA SER A 132 -10.43 -10.03 -1.06
C SER A 132 -10.11 -11.52 -1.25
N ASN A 133 -10.80 -12.34 -0.47
CA ASN A 133 -10.81 -13.78 -0.66
C ASN A 133 -12.13 -14.15 -1.34
N ASP A 134 -12.43 -13.50 -2.45
CA ASP A 134 -13.70 -13.65 -3.16
C ASP A 134 -13.57 -14.62 -4.33
N ILE A 135 -14.62 -15.41 -4.52
CA ILE A 135 -14.78 -16.32 -5.64
C ILE A 135 -15.95 -15.79 -6.45
N TYR A 136 -15.70 -15.37 -7.67
CA TYR A 136 -16.71 -14.86 -8.60
C TYR A 136 -17.22 -15.96 -9.50
N MET A 137 -18.54 -16.09 -9.60
CA MET A 137 -19.18 -17.09 -10.45
C MET A 137 -20.60 -16.68 -10.81
N HIS A 138 -21.19 -17.43 -11.73
CA HIS A 138 -22.55 -17.19 -12.18
C HIS A 138 -23.57 -17.39 -11.04
N TYR A 139 -24.61 -16.55 -11.00
CA TYR A 139 -25.60 -16.52 -9.91
C TYR A 139 -26.37 -17.84 -9.71
N SER A 140 -26.46 -18.69 -10.74
CA SER A 140 -27.10 -20.01 -10.64
C SER A 140 -26.52 -20.92 -9.53
N VAL A 141 -25.27 -20.65 -9.13
CA VAL A 141 -24.64 -21.38 -8.00
C VAL A 141 -25.42 -21.22 -6.68
N LEU A 142 -26.11 -20.10 -6.50
CA LEU A 142 -26.92 -19.86 -5.31
C LEU A 142 -28.11 -20.81 -5.22
N GLU A 143 -28.73 -21.12 -6.34
CA GLU A 143 -29.84 -22.09 -6.41
C GLU A 143 -29.36 -23.51 -6.13
N GLU A 144 -28.09 -23.81 -6.48
CA GLU A 144 -27.48 -25.10 -6.22
C GLU A 144 -27.03 -25.26 -4.76
N LEU A 145 -26.52 -24.17 -4.15
CA LEU A 145 -25.94 -24.18 -2.79
C LEU A 145 -26.96 -23.87 -1.70
N SER A 146 -28.03 -23.14 -1.99
CA SER A 146 -28.96 -22.66 -0.96
C SER A 146 -30.41 -22.75 -1.45
N GLU A 147 -31.26 -23.37 -0.64
CA GLU A 147 -32.72 -23.36 -0.82
C GLU A 147 -33.36 -22.08 -0.26
N LYS A 148 -32.56 -21.22 0.41
CA LYS A 148 -33.04 -19.99 1.04
C LYS A 148 -32.74 -18.77 0.16
N THR A 149 -33.64 -17.82 0.20
CA THR A 149 -33.47 -16.51 -0.42
C THR A 149 -32.20 -15.82 0.10
N VAL A 150 -31.42 -15.25 -0.81
CA VAL A 150 -30.21 -14.47 -0.46
C VAL A 150 -30.62 -13.26 0.39
N PRO A 151 -29.98 -12.99 1.53
CA PRO A 151 -30.41 -11.97 2.47
C PRO A 151 -30.24 -10.54 1.95
N PHE A 152 -29.39 -10.33 0.97
CA PHE A 152 -29.16 -9.04 0.35
C PHE A 152 -28.62 -9.22 -1.08
N THR A 153 -28.78 -8.19 -1.90
CA THR A 153 -28.29 -8.15 -3.28
C THR A 153 -27.62 -6.80 -3.51
N ASP A 154 -26.42 -6.83 -4.06
CA ASP A 154 -25.70 -5.64 -4.47
C ASP A 154 -26.05 -5.29 -5.92
N TYR A 155 -26.55 -4.08 -6.16
CA TYR A 155 -26.79 -3.56 -7.48
C TYR A 155 -25.69 -2.57 -7.88
N LYS A 156 -25.05 -2.79 -9.02
CA LYS A 156 -24.03 -1.91 -9.59
C LYS A 156 -24.61 -1.09 -10.74
N PHE A 157 -24.55 0.21 -10.61
CA PHE A 157 -25.06 1.14 -11.62
C PHE A 157 -23.90 1.91 -12.25
N ARG A 158 -23.81 1.85 -13.58
CA ARG A 158 -22.92 2.74 -14.33
C ARG A 158 -23.69 4.02 -14.68
N ILE A 159 -23.17 5.15 -14.24
CA ILE A 159 -23.76 6.47 -14.50
C ILE A 159 -23.06 7.14 -15.67
N THR A 160 -23.82 7.89 -16.48
CA THR A 160 -23.31 8.57 -17.67
C THR A 160 -22.52 9.82 -17.29
N ASP A 161 -22.93 10.49 -16.24
CA ASP A 161 -22.28 11.72 -15.75
C ASP A 161 -21.77 11.51 -14.31
N PRO A 162 -20.45 11.30 -14.13
CA PRO A 162 -19.86 11.08 -12.82
C PRO A 162 -20.07 12.25 -11.84
N SER A 163 -20.25 13.48 -12.32
CA SER A 163 -20.47 14.65 -11.47
C SER A 163 -21.78 14.62 -10.69
N ARG A 164 -22.74 13.78 -11.15
CA ARG A 164 -24.02 13.59 -10.48
C ARG A 164 -24.09 12.35 -9.59
N ALA A 165 -22.96 11.69 -9.35
CA ALA A 165 -22.93 10.45 -8.59
C ALA A 165 -23.59 10.59 -7.21
N ASP A 166 -23.21 11.61 -6.46
CA ASP A 166 -23.74 11.83 -5.10
C ASP A 166 -25.21 12.20 -5.08
N GLU A 167 -25.67 12.97 -6.06
CA GLU A 167 -27.09 13.32 -6.23
C GLU A 167 -27.91 12.04 -6.50
N LEU A 168 -27.47 11.23 -7.46
CA LEU A 168 -28.14 9.99 -7.84
C LEU A 168 -28.13 8.97 -6.71
N THR A 169 -27.04 8.87 -5.96
CA THR A 169 -26.91 8.02 -4.77
C THR A 169 -27.99 8.36 -3.74
N ARG A 170 -28.14 9.63 -3.40
CA ARG A 170 -29.19 10.10 -2.45
C ARG A 170 -30.60 9.87 -2.99
N LEU A 171 -30.82 10.07 -4.27
CA LEU A 171 -32.14 9.82 -4.89
C LEU A 171 -32.51 8.34 -4.83
N LEU A 172 -31.56 7.44 -5.15
CA LEU A 172 -31.76 5.99 -5.06
C LEU A 172 -32.03 5.56 -3.62
N GLU A 173 -31.22 6.00 -2.67
CA GLU A 173 -31.41 5.67 -1.26
C GLU A 173 -32.75 6.14 -0.74
N THR A 174 -33.17 7.38 -1.09
CA THR A 174 -34.47 7.92 -0.70
C THR A 174 -35.63 7.17 -1.34
N ALA A 175 -35.50 6.80 -2.62
CA ALA A 175 -36.56 6.10 -3.34
C ALA A 175 -36.81 4.67 -2.86
N PHE A 176 -35.77 4.01 -2.32
CA PHE A 176 -35.81 2.62 -1.91
C PHE A 176 -35.54 2.41 -0.41
N ILE A 177 -35.69 3.45 0.40
CA ILE A 177 -35.46 3.40 1.84
C ILE A 177 -36.36 2.37 2.53
N ASP A 178 -37.61 2.24 2.08
CA ASP A 178 -38.58 1.27 2.60
C ASP A 178 -38.19 -0.18 2.28
N ASN A 179 -37.33 -0.38 1.28
CA ASN A 179 -36.78 -1.67 0.90
C ASN A 179 -35.44 -1.96 1.61
N GLY A 180 -34.97 -1.06 2.47
CA GLY A 180 -33.70 -1.20 3.18
C GLY A 180 -32.47 -0.99 2.30
N MET A 181 -32.60 -0.27 1.18
CA MET A 181 -31.48 0.02 0.28
C MET A 181 -30.54 1.05 0.91
N THR A 182 -29.25 0.75 0.86
CA THR A 182 -28.17 1.70 1.11
C THR A 182 -27.42 1.91 -0.20
N ALA A 183 -27.31 3.14 -0.65
CA ALA A 183 -26.57 3.47 -1.85
C ALA A 183 -25.27 4.19 -1.50
N LYS A 184 -24.21 3.86 -2.23
CA LYS A 184 -22.91 4.51 -2.10
C LYS A 184 -22.33 4.84 -3.46
N SER A 185 -21.73 5.99 -3.58
CA SER A 185 -20.94 6.37 -4.74
C SER A 185 -19.54 5.74 -4.62
N THR A 186 -19.03 5.18 -5.72
CA THR A 186 -17.65 4.66 -5.76
C THR A 186 -16.64 5.77 -5.50
N SER A 187 -16.91 7.00 -6.01
CA SER A 187 -16.07 8.17 -5.76
C SER A 187 -16.01 8.52 -4.27
N GLU A 188 -17.13 8.51 -3.57
CA GLU A 188 -17.17 8.76 -2.12
C GLU A 188 -16.38 7.70 -1.34
N SER A 189 -16.50 6.43 -1.73
CA SER A 189 -15.73 5.34 -1.10
C SER A 189 -14.23 5.53 -1.30
N ILE A 190 -13.80 5.89 -2.51
CA ILE A 190 -12.40 6.18 -2.84
C ILE A 190 -11.89 7.39 -2.05
N GLU A 191 -12.68 8.48 -1.97
CA GLU A 191 -12.32 9.66 -1.20
C GLU A 191 -12.16 9.37 0.29
N GLN A 192 -13.03 8.55 0.87
CA GLN A 192 -12.94 8.13 2.27
C GLN A 192 -11.67 7.32 2.55
N GLU A 193 -11.31 6.37 1.68
CA GLU A 193 -10.08 5.58 1.79
C GLU A 193 -8.83 6.46 1.62
N GLN A 194 -8.85 7.36 0.64
CA GLN A 194 -7.76 8.32 0.46
C GLN A 194 -7.61 9.25 1.67
N ALA A 195 -8.72 9.71 2.26
CA ALA A 195 -8.68 10.55 3.46
C ALA A 195 -8.05 9.80 4.63
N GLN A 196 -8.39 8.52 4.82
CA GLN A 196 -7.79 7.68 5.85
C GLN A 196 -6.29 7.46 5.62
N THR A 197 -5.90 7.12 4.40
CA THR A 197 -4.49 6.95 4.01
C THR A 197 -3.71 8.25 4.18
N ASN A 198 -4.29 9.38 3.79
CA ASN A 198 -3.69 10.69 3.98
C ASN A 198 -3.50 11.04 5.46
N ALA A 199 -4.45 10.70 6.33
CA ALA A 199 -4.33 10.90 7.77
C ALA A 199 -3.15 10.09 8.36
N PHE A 200 -3.01 8.82 7.98
CA PHE A 200 -1.84 8.00 8.34
C PHE A 200 -0.53 8.62 7.84
N ASN A 201 -0.48 9.02 6.57
CA ASN A 201 0.71 9.64 6.00
C ASN A 201 1.08 10.94 6.72
N GLN A 202 0.11 11.76 7.11
CA GLN A 202 0.35 12.98 7.89
C GLN A 202 0.91 12.67 9.28
N LEU A 203 0.43 11.63 9.95
CA LEU A 203 0.99 11.19 11.23
C LEU A 203 2.45 10.75 11.07
N PHE A 204 2.75 9.91 10.07
CA PHE A 204 4.13 9.51 9.78
C PHE A 204 5.03 10.70 9.45
N GLN A 205 4.55 11.64 8.64
CA GLN A 205 5.29 12.88 8.34
C GLN A 205 5.55 13.70 9.60
N GLY A 206 4.59 13.78 10.51
CA GLY A 206 4.75 14.43 11.81
C GLY A 206 5.86 13.77 12.66
N PHE A 207 5.85 12.44 12.77
CA PHE A 207 6.91 11.71 13.48
C PHE A 207 8.29 11.88 12.83
N MET A 208 8.37 11.82 11.50
CA MET A 208 9.63 12.09 10.79
C MET A 208 10.11 13.53 11.00
N GLY A 209 9.19 14.50 11.00
CA GLY A 209 9.49 15.89 11.30
C GLY A 209 10.05 16.09 12.71
N LEU A 210 9.48 15.42 13.71
CA LEU A 210 10.03 15.41 15.07
C LEU A 210 11.42 14.78 15.12
N GLY A 211 11.63 13.67 14.43
CA GLY A 211 12.95 13.04 14.31
C GLY A 211 14.00 13.98 13.71
N LEU A 212 13.62 14.71 12.65
CA LEU A 212 14.47 15.73 12.05
C LEU A 212 14.82 16.85 13.04
N LEU A 213 13.82 17.36 13.78
CA LEU A 213 14.07 18.40 14.80
C LEU A 213 15.01 17.94 15.89
N VAL A 214 14.84 16.72 16.40
CA VAL A 214 15.74 16.12 17.41
C VAL A 214 17.14 15.96 16.83
N GLY A 215 17.29 15.49 15.60
CA GLY A 215 18.57 15.36 14.92
C GLY A 215 19.30 16.70 14.74
N VAL A 216 18.57 17.74 14.33
CA VAL A 216 19.12 19.11 14.20
C VAL A 216 19.52 19.67 15.57
N ALA A 217 18.72 19.46 16.61
CA ALA A 217 19.04 19.89 17.96
C ALA A 217 20.30 19.19 18.49
N ALA A 218 20.47 17.89 18.24
CA ALA A 218 21.64 17.12 18.59
C ALA A 218 22.92 17.68 17.94
N LEU A 219 22.84 18.04 16.64
CA LEU A 219 23.96 18.70 15.94
C LEU A 219 24.35 20.03 16.59
N GLY A 220 23.37 20.80 17.07
CA GLY A 220 23.62 22.04 17.81
C GLY A 220 24.40 21.81 19.11
N VAL A 221 24.01 20.79 19.89
CA VAL A 221 24.70 20.40 21.13
C VAL A 221 26.16 19.96 20.84
N ILE A 222 26.34 19.15 19.79
CA ILE A 222 27.68 18.72 19.36
C ILE A 222 28.52 19.91 18.93
N ALA A 223 27.96 20.87 18.20
CA ALA A 223 28.65 22.08 17.77
C ALA A 223 29.07 22.94 18.98
N PHE A 224 28.21 23.11 19.99
CA PHE A 224 28.58 23.81 21.24
C PHE A 224 29.74 23.13 21.96
N ARG A 225 29.66 21.81 22.10
CA ARG A 225 30.73 21.03 22.72
C ARG A 225 32.04 21.16 21.95
N ALA A 226 32.03 21.08 20.65
CA ALA A 226 33.20 21.27 19.79
C ALA A 226 33.85 22.66 19.97
N VAL A 227 33.07 23.71 20.20
CA VAL A 227 33.58 25.06 20.49
C VAL A 227 34.32 25.06 21.85
N VAL A 228 33.74 24.45 22.85
CA VAL A 228 34.37 24.38 24.21
C VAL A 228 35.67 23.58 24.16
N GLU A 229 35.67 22.42 23.53
CA GLU A 229 36.85 21.54 23.42
C GLU A 229 37.98 22.16 22.60
N ARG A 230 37.65 22.96 21.57
CA ARG A 230 38.65 23.60 20.68
C ARG A 230 38.97 25.03 21.07
N ARG A 231 38.52 25.52 22.24
CA ARG A 231 38.68 26.90 22.70
C ARG A 231 40.12 27.40 22.61
N GLN A 232 41.07 26.59 23.05
CA GLN A 232 42.49 26.90 23.03
C GLN A 232 43.05 27.03 21.60
N SER A 233 42.68 26.10 20.70
CA SER A 233 43.07 26.10 19.31
C SER A 233 42.53 27.34 18.59
N ILE A 234 41.25 27.74 18.89
CA ILE A 234 40.64 28.95 18.36
C ILE A 234 41.39 30.20 18.83
N GLY A 235 41.77 30.22 20.13
CA GLY A 235 42.58 31.34 20.68
C GLY A 235 43.93 31.49 19.99
N MET A 236 44.63 30.35 19.75
CA MET A 236 45.90 30.34 19.02
C MET A 236 45.73 30.85 17.57
N MET A 237 44.74 30.35 16.84
CA MET A 237 44.45 30.83 15.47
C MET A 237 44.21 32.36 15.45
N ARG A 238 43.45 32.89 16.39
CA ARG A 238 43.20 34.30 16.52
C ARG A 238 44.42 35.12 16.91
N ALA A 239 45.32 34.56 17.73
CA ALA A 239 46.59 35.21 18.09
C ALA A 239 47.53 35.34 16.88
N ILE A 240 47.50 34.41 15.93
CA ILE A 240 48.26 34.42 14.67
C ILE A 240 47.64 35.36 13.62
N GLY A 241 46.45 35.95 13.89
CA GLY A 241 45.82 36.91 13.00
C GLY A 241 44.57 36.47 12.25
N TYR A 242 44.03 35.31 12.55
CA TYR A 242 42.74 34.86 11.95
C TYR A 242 41.61 35.82 12.34
N ARG A 243 40.81 36.25 11.34
CA ARG A 243 39.65 37.10 11.57
C ARG A 243 38.48 36.25 12.17
N ALA A 244 37.68 36.87 13.03
CA ALA A 244 36.52 36.23 13.65
C ALA A 244 35.60 35.53 12.62
N ARG A 245 35.39 36.16 11.47
CA ARG A 245 34.59 35.59 10.36
C ARG A 245 35.18 34.31 9.78
N MET A 246 36.50 34.17 9.75
CA MET A 246 37.15 32.93 9.27
C MET A 246 36.89 31.74 10.22
N VAL A 247 36.97 31.98 11.51
CA VAL A 247 36.61 30.96 12.51
C VAL A 247 35.15 30.58 12.41
N GLN A 248 34.25 31.56 12.29
CA GLN A 248 32.84 31.31 12.12
C GLN A 248 32.54 30.50 10.85
N LEU A 249 33.15 30.85 9.73
CA LEU A 249 32.98 30.18 8.46
C LEU A 249 33.47 28.72 8.52
N GLN A 250 34.57 28.45 9.23
CA GLN A 250 35.11 27.11 9.42
C GLN A 250 34.07 26.17 10.12
N PHE A 251 33.43 26.64 11.19
CA PHE A 251 32.38 25.86 11.85
C PHE A 251 31.17 25.65 10.98
N LEU A 252 30.73 26.66 10.23
CA LEU A 252 29.61 26.54 9.29
C LEU A 252 29.92 25.58 8.15
N MET A 253 31.15 25.61 7.60
CA MET A 253 31.56 24.66 6.56
C MET A 253 31.62 23.21 7.10
N GLU A 254 32.18 23.01 8.30
CA GLU A 254 32.22 21.70 8.93
C GLU A 254 30.82 21.12 9.13
N SER A 255 29.90 21.91 9.69
CA SER A 255 28.49 21.51 9.85
C SER A 255 27.76 21.33 8.54
N GLY A 256 28.05 22.16 7.54
CA GLY A 256 27.49 22.06 6.20
C GLY A 256 27.88 20.75 5.50
N VAL A 257 29.17 20.37 5.59
CA VAL A 257 29.65 19.09 5.05
C VAL A 257 28.96 17.90 5.73
N VAL A 258 28.84 17.94 7.05
CA VAL A 258 28.15 16.87 7.80
C VAL A 258 26.66 16.79 7.39
N ALA A 259 25.99 17.93 7.26
CA ALA A 259 24.59 17.97 6.85
C ALA A 259 24.38 17.43 5.42
N ILE A 260 25.26 17.81 4.49
CA ILE A 260 25.19 17.33 3.09
C ILE A 260 25.49 15.83 3.02
N LEU A 261 26.55 15.35 3.66
CA LEU A 261 26.89 13.93 3.67
C LEU A 261 25.77 13.10 4.32
N GLY A 262 25.26 13.55 5.46
CA GLY A 262 24.13 12.90 6.13
C GLY A 262 22.88 12.84 5.23
N SER A 263 22.59 13.92 4.52
CA SER A 263 21.46 13.97 3.58
C SER A 263 21.66 13.01 2.40
N LEU A 264 22.87 12.93 1.84
CA LEU A 264 23.17 12.00 0.74
C LEU A 264 23.05 10.53 1.17
N ILE A 265 23.56 10.20 2.35
CA ILE A 265 23.39 8.86 2.92
C ILE A 265 21.92 8.56 3.18
N GLY A 266 21.18 9.53 3.74
CA GLY A 266 19.75 9.39 3.99
C GLY A 266 18.93 9.18 2.71
N ILE A 267 19.20 9.92 1.64
CA ILE A 267 18.59 9.72 0.33
C ILE A 267 18.93 8.32 -0.21
N GLY A 268 20.19 7.93 -0.15
CA GLY A 268 20.62 6.61 -0.64
C GLY A 268 19.93 5.47 0.08
N LEU A 269 19.92 5.47 1.42
CA LEU A 269 19.24 4.45 2.22
C LEU A 269 17.73 4.49 2.02
N GLY A 270 17.12 5.68 2.01
CA GLY A 270 15.69 5.83 1.81
C GLY A 270 15.23 5.32 0.44
N THR A 271 15.98 5.64 -0.62
CA THR A 271 15.71 5.15 -1.97
C THR A 271 15.88 3.64 -2.07
N LEU A 272 16.90 3.07 -1.41
CA LEU A 272 17.14 1.64 -1.41
C LEU A 272 16.01 0.87 -0.72
N ILE A 273 15.56 1.37 0.44
CA ILE A 273 14.43 0.78 1.16
C ILE A 273 13.14 0.89 0.33
N ALA A 274 12.86 2.09 -0.22
CA ALA A 274 11.70 2.32 -1.07
C ALA A 274 11.70 1.42 -2.31
N TRP A 275 12.86 1.23 -2.93
CA TRP A 275 13.03 0.32 -4.07
C TRP A 275 12.75 -1.14 -3.69
N ASN A 276 13.23 -1.57 -2.51
CA ASN A 276 13.03 -2.94 -2.04
C ASN A 276 11.54 -3.22 -1.76
N ILE A 277 10.86 -2.27 -1.11
CA ILE A 277 9.40 -2.36 -0.88
C ILE A 277 8.66 -2.36 -2.23
N PHE A 278 9.02 -1.43 -3.13
CA PHE A 278 8.42 -1.34 -4.46
C PHE A 278 8.59 -2.63 -5.26
N LYS A 279 9.78 -3.25 -5.22
CA LYS A 279 10.04 -4.50 -5.93
C LYS A 279 9.09 -5.62 -5.48
N ASN A 280 8.79 -5.71 -4.19
CA ASN A 280 7.85 -6.70 -3.68
C ASN A 280 6.41 -6.38 -4.14
N ILE A 281 5.98 -5.11 -4.07
CA ILE A 281 4.65 -4.69 -4.51
C ILE A 281 4.49 -4.85 -6.04
N SER A 282 5.51 -4.51 -6.82
CA SER A 282 5.43 -4.59 -8.29
C SER A 282 5.43 -6.02 -8.84
N GLN A 283 5.84 -7.01 -8.07
CA GLN A 283 5.69 -8.42 -8.42
C GLN A 283 4.24 -8.89 -8.26
N GLU A 284 3.50 -8.26 -7.35
CA GLU A 284 2.12 -8.60 -7.03
C GLU A 284 1.10 -7.75 -7.81
N SER A 285 1.52 -6.62 -8.39
CA SER A 285 0.61 -5.64 -9.01
C SER A 285 1.14 -5.14 -10.35
N ALA A 286 0.46 -5.52 -11.43
CA ALA A 286 0.75 -4.99 -12.76
C ALA A 286 0.38 -3.49 -12.84
N GLY A 287 1.28 -2.68 -13.39
CA GLY A 287 1.00 -1.26 -13.68
C GLY A 287 1.51 -0.25 -12.65
N VAL A 288 2.07 -0.68 -11.51
CA VAL A 288 2.69 0.24 -10.54
C VAL A 288 4.05 0.70 -11.06
N THR A 289 4.28 2.01 -11.11
CA THR A 289 5.55 2.59 -11.56
C THR A 289 6.31 3.24 -10.41
N PHE A 290 7.61 2.93 -10.28
CA PHE A 290 8.46 3.56 -9.30
C PHE A 290 8.80 4.99 -9.72
N SER A 291 8.41 5.97 -8.91
CA SER A 291 8.75 7.36 -9.16
C SER A 291 9.25 8.03 -7.87
N ILE A 292 10.38 8.69 -7.96
CA ILE A 292 10.94 9.44 -6.83
C ILE A 292 10.44 10.89 -6.92
N PRO A 293 9.77 11.43 -5.90
CA PRO A 293 9.32 12.82 -5.87
C PRO A 293 10.51 13.77 -5.61
N ILE A 294 11.33 13.99 -6.63
CA ILE A 294 12.62 14.72 -6.53
C ILE A 294 12.43 16.10 -5.90
N VAL A 295 11.36 16.81 -6.26
CA VAL A 295 11.09 18.17 -5.73
C VAL A 295 10.87 18.13 -4.21
N ASN A 296 10.09 17.17 -3.72
CA ASN A 296 9.81 17.03 -2.29
C ASN A 296 11.07 16.63 -1.52
N VAL A 297 11.83 15.68 -2.07
CA VAL A 297 13.12 15.26 -1.47
C VAL A 297 14.10 16.41 -1.40
N ALA A 298 14.26 17.17 -2.50
CA ALA A 298 15.13 18.35 -2.55
C ALA A 298 14.69 19.44 -1.55
N ALA A 299 13.38 19.66 -1.41
CA ALA A 299 12.84 20.62 -0.44
C ALA A 299 13.16 20.21 1.01
N ILE A 300 12.98 18.94 1.36
CA ILE A 300 13.31 18.41 2.70
C ILE A 300 14.80 18.54 2.99
N VAL A 301 15.67 18.19 2.04
CA VAL A 301 17.12 18.34 2.17
C VAL A 301 17.52 19.80 2.35
N LEU A 302 16.95 20.69 1.55
CA LEU A 302 17.21 22.13 1.67
C LEU A 302 16.84 22.63 3.08
N VAL A 303 15.65 22.27 3.55
CA VAL A 303 15.18 22.63 4.89
C VAL A 303 16.13 22.08 5.95
N ALA A 304 16.51 20.81 5.88
CA ALA A 304 17.43 20.17 6.84
C ALA A 304 18.79 20.86 6.88
N VAL A 305 19.38 21.17 5.73
CA VAL A 305 20.67 21.87 5.62
C VAL A 305 20.58 23.29 6.17
N VAL A 306 19.54 24.04 5.80
CA VAL A 306 19.34 25.42 6.29
C VAL A 306 19.16 25.44 7.80
N PHE A 307 18.32 24.57 8.36
CA PHE A 307 18.14 24.49 9.80
C PHE A 307 19.41 24.06 10.53
N SER A 308 20.18 23.12 9.97
CA SER A 308 21.48 22.71 10.53
C SER A 308 22.47 23.88 10.58
N LEU A 309 22.57 24.65 9.51
CA LEU A 309 23.44 25.83 9.47
C LEU A 309 22.98 26.92 10.45
N LEU A 310 21.67 27.19 10.52
CA LEU A 310 21.11 28.16 11.46
C LEU A 310 21.39 27.77 12.91
N ASN A 311 21.21 26.49 13.24
CA ASN A 311 21.45 25.99 14.58
C ASN A 311 22.94 26.03 14.98
N THR A 312 23.85 25.85 14.02
CA THR A 312 25.29 25.97 14.23
C THR A 312 25.77 27.42 14.27
N MET A 313 24.99 28.39 13.76
CA MET A 313 25.39 29.79 13.69
C MET A 313 25.62 30.42 15.06
N LEU A 314 24.83 30.02 16.08
CA LEU A 314 24.95 30.52 17.45
C LEU A 314 26.28 30.12 18.10
N PRO A 315 26.65 28.80 18.16
CA PRO A 315 27.94 28.39 18.69
C PRO A 315 29.12 28.91 17.87
N ALA A 316 28.99 28.99 16.55
CA ALA A 316 30.02 29.55 15.67
C ALA A 316 30.30 31.04 15.97
N ARG A 317 29.26 31.84 16.26
CA ARG A 317 29.41 33.24 16.69
C ARG A 317 30.10 33.33 18.06
N GLN A 318 29.75 32.48 19.02
CA GLN A 318 30.38 32.43 20.31
C GLN A 318 31.88 32.05 20.19
N ALA A 319 32.20 31.04 19.38
CA ALA A 319 33.57 30.67 19.05
C ALA A 319 34.40 31.85 18.50
N SER A 320 33.78 32.58 17.57
CA SER A 320 34.46 33.74 16.95
C SER A 320 34.69 34.91 17.89
N GLY A 321 33.93 34.99 19.00
CA GLY A 321 34.08 36.04 20.03
C GLY A 321 35.18 35.79 21.08
N ILE A 322 35.79 34.62 21.13
CA ILE A 322 36.83 34.27 22.09
C ILE A 322 38.05 35.16 21.97
N LYS A 323 38.40 35.86 23.05
CA LYS A 323 39.58 36.74 23.05
C LYS A 323 40.84 35.85 23.25
N PRO A 324 41.95 36.10 22.48
CA PRO A 324 43.21 35.33 22.60
C PRO A 324 43.77 35.29 24.02
N SER A 325 43.66 36.43 24.73
CA SER A 325 44.16 36.58 26.11
C SER A 325 43.39 35.72 27.14
N GLU A 326 42.11 35.46 26.87
CA GLU A 326 41.29 34.60 27.75
C GLU A 326 41.46 33.12 27.42
N ALA A 327 41.67 32.76 26.15
CA ALA A 327 41.83 31.41 25.69
C ALA A 327 43.21 30.78 26.12
N LEU A 328 44.26 31.60 26.22
CA LEU A 328 45.59 31.17 26.58
C LEU A 328 45.87 31.20 28.11
N ARG A 329 44.94 31.77 28.90
CA ARG A 329 45.07 31.89 30.37
C ARG A 329 44.43 30.72 31.14
N TYR A 330 43.81 29.81 30.46
CA TYR A 330 43.18 28.61 31.07
C TYR A 330 44.20 27.48 31.14
N GLU A 331 44.87 27.34 32.28
CA GLU A 331 45.40 26.09 32.81
C GLU A 331 44.42 25.48 33.77
#